data_45f39d4507430fc9740ff48cd3ef2580
#
_entry.id   45f39d4507430fc9740ff48cd3ef2580
#
_cell.length_a   1.000
_cell.length_b   1.000
_cell.length_c   1.000
_cell.angle_alpha   90.00
_cell.angle_beta   90.00
_cell.angle_gamma   90.00
#
_symmetry.space_group_name_H-M   'P 1'
#
loop_
_entity.id
_entity.type
_entity.pdbx_description
1 polymer ?
#
loop_
_entity_poly.entity_id
_entity_poly.type
_entity_poly.pdbx_seq_one_letter_code
_entity_poly.pdbx_strand_id
1 'polypeptide(L)'
;MCSRNETEDFKDQEPKLIIEEFLKGNVKAYGVLQNRGGKVTRQFSADLNGKWDGNQFILDEKFNWSDGEVQTRQWKIIKKDEHNYEGTAADVVGTAKGFSYGSAFKLEYVLLVPVKGKEIKITFDDWIFKQSDTVAINRAKMTKFGIKVAELTVVFIKN
;
A
#
# COMPACT_ATOMS: atom_id res chain seq x y z
N MET A 1 -23.02 -12.43 -9.25
CA MET A 1 -21.58 -12.72 -9.36
C MET A 1 -20.80 -11.43 -9.24
N CYS A 2 -19.86 -11.36 -8.28
CA CYS A 2 -19.03 -10.16 -8.11
C CYS A 2 -17.87 -10.20 -9.10
N SER A 3 -17.69 -9.12 -9.88
CA SER A 3 -16.50 -8.96 -10.69
C SER A 3 -15.39 -8.31 -9.88
N ARG A 4 -14.16 -8.71 -10.16
CA ARG A 4 -12.96 -8.13 -9.55
C ARG A 4 -12.31 -7.19 -10.55
N ASN A 5 -11.72 -6.11 -10.02
CA ASN A 5 -10.83 -5.30 -10.81
C ASN A 5 -9.52 -6.05 -11.04
N GLU A 6 -9.09 -6.10 -12.27
CA GLU A 6 -7.73 -6.51 -12.62
C GLU A 6 -6.94 -5.25 -12.96
N THR A 7 -5.64 -5.25 -12.70
CA THR A 7 -4.81 -4.06 -12.93
C THR A 7 -4.89 -3.58 -14.37
N GLU A 8 -4.95 -4.53 -15.31
CA GLU A 8 -5.02 -4.22 -16.75
C GLU A 8 -6.28 -3.49 -17.15
N ASP A 9 -7.36 -3.53 -16.36
CA ASP A 9 -8.59 -2.78 -16.60
C ASP A 9 -8.34 -1.27 -16.62
N PHE A 10 -7.23 -0.82 -16.01
CA PHE A 10 -6.90 0.59 -15.86
C PHE A 10 -5.88 1.09 -16.89
N LYS A 11 -5.48 0.27 -17.85
CA LYS A 11 -4.35 0.56 -18.76
C LYS A 11 -4.49 1.87 -19.54
N ASP A 12 -5.71 2.28 -19.84
CA ASP A 12 -6.01 3.50 -20.60
C ASP A 12 -6.55 4.62 -19.70
N GLN A 13 -6.58 4.44 -18.39
CA GLN A 13 -7.12 5.43 -17.45
C GLN A 13 -6.06 6.47 -17.09
N GLU A 14 -6.53 7.73 -16.98
CA GLU A 14 -5.72 8.86 -16.55
C GLU A 14 -6.18 9.36 -15.18
N PRO A 15 -5.35 10.04 -14.39
CA PRO A 15 -3.93 10.32 -14.67
C PRO A 15 -3.07 9.06 -14.46
N LYS A 16 -2.03 8.92 -15.27
CA LYS A 16 -1.13 7.75 -15.20
C LYS A 16 -0.35 7.76 -13.89
N LEU A 17 -0.37 6.63 -13.19
CA LEU A 17 0.37 6.44 -11.95
C LEU A 17 1.68 5.71 -12.24
N ILE A 18 2.79 6.38 -11.95
CA ILE A 18 4.11 5.77 -11.88
C ILE A 18 4.54 5.89 -10.43
N ILE A 19 4.56 4.76 -9.72
CA ILE A 19 4.67 4.76 -8.27
C ILE A 19 5.96 5.41 -7.77
N GLU A 20 7.09 5.18 -8.44
CA GLU A 20 8.37 5.77 -8.08
C GLU A 20 8.45 7.28 -8.36
N GLU A 21 7.57 7.80 -9.20
CA GLU A 21 7.45 9.25 -9.41
C GLU A 21 6.50 9.87 -8.38
N PHE A 22 5.34 9.26 -8.17
CA PHE A 22 4.35 9.79 -7.24
C PHE A 22 4.86 9.79 -5.79
N LEU A 23 5.53 8.73 -5.37
CA LEU A 23 6.03 8.58 -4.00
C LEU A 23 7.44 9.13 -3.80
N LYS A 24 8.03 9.76 -4.81
CA LYS A 24 9.34 10.39 -4.66
C LYS A 24 9.24 11.64 -3.78
N GLY A 25 10.18 11.79 -2.83
CA GLY A 25 10.18 12.90 -1.89
C GLY A 25 9.18 12.67 -0.76
N ASN A 26 8.64 13.75 -0.22
CA ASN A 26 7.75 13.70 0.94
C ASN A 26 6.29 13.62 0.53
N VAL A 27 5.58 12.63 1.08
CA VAL A 27 4.15 12.42 0.88
C VAL A 27 3.50 12.23 2.24
N LYS A 28 2.37 12.90 2.46
CA LYS A 28 1.54 12.70 3.66
C LYS A 28 0.46 11.67 3.37
N ALA A 29 0.12 10.89 4.39
CA ALA A 29 -0.95 9.92 4.28
C ALA A 29 -1.85 9.95 5.50
N TYR A 30 -3.14 9.73 5.28
CA TYR A 30 -4.14 9.68 6.35
C TYR A 30 -5.03 8.48 6.09
N GLY A 31 -5.22 7.62 7.09
CA GLY A 31 -5.93 6.38 6.87
C GLY A 31 -6.87 5.98 7.98
N VAL A 32 -7.84 5.16 7.62
CA VAL A 32 -8.77 4.51 8.55
C VAL A 32 -8.73 3.01 8.32
N LEU A 33 -8.70 2.26 9.42
CA LEU A 33 -8.75 0.80 9.41
C LEU A 33 -10.15 0.37 9.86
N GLN A 34 -10.81 -0.43 9.03
CA GLN A 34 -12.14 -0.96 9.33
C GLN A 34 -12.03 -2.47 9.57
N ASN A 35 -12.76 -2.97 10.57
CA ASN A 35 -12.86 -4.39 10.79
C ASN A 35 -13.81 -5.02 9.75
N ARG A 36 -14.02 -6.36 9.85
CA ARG A 36 -14.85 -7.10 8.92
C ARG A 36 -16.28 -6.55 8.80
N GLY A 37 -16.83 -6.05 9.92
CA GLY A 37 -18.18 -5.48 9.95
C GLY A 37 -18.29 -4.04 9.48
N GLY A 38 -17.16 -3.42 9.11
CA GLY A 38 -17.11 -2.04 8.62
C GLY A 38 -16.86 -0.99 9.69
N LYS A 39 -16.70 -1.39 10.96
CA LYS A 39 -16.40 -0.45 12.04
C LYS A 39 -14.98 0.06 11.91
N VAL A 40 -14.81 1.39 12.00
CA VAL A 40 -13.47 1.99 12.08
C VAL A 40 -12.90 1.72 13.47
N THR A 41 -11.82 0.94 13.51
CA THR A 41 -11.18 0.53 14.77
C THR A 41 -9.94 1.33 15.08
N ARG A 42 -9.24 1.85 14.07
CA ARG A 42 -8.01 2.65 14.23
C ARG A 42 -7.90 3.67 13.10
N GLN A 43 -7.19 4.74 13.38
CA GLN A 43 -6.85 5.76 12.37
C GLN A 43 -5.38 6.11 12.50
N PHE A 44 -4.79 6.63 11.44
CA PHE A 44 -3.41 7.07 11.47
C PHE A 44 -3.16 8.27 10.57
N SER A 45 -2.09 9.00 10.87
CA SER A 45 -1.39 9.86 9.93
C SER A 45 -0.02 9.25 9.66
N ALA A 46 0.53 9.48 8.47
CA ALA A 46 1.84 8.94 8.13
C ALA A 46 2.64 9.92 7.31
N ASP A 47 3.96 9.82 7.47
CA ASP A 47 4.93 10.50 6.61
C ASP A 47 5.63 9.43 5.77
N LEU A 48 5.61 9.62 4.45
CA LEU A 48 6.30 8.77 3.50
C LEU A 48 7.42 9.57 2.86
N ASN A 49 8.57 8.93 2.66
CA ASN A 49 9.69 9.52 1.92
C ASN A 49 10.26 8.51 0.96
N GLY A 50 10.17 8.81 -0.33
CA GLY A 50 10.66 7.93 -1.39
C GLY A 50 11.90 8.50 -2.07
N LYS A 51 12.88 7.63 -2.34
CA LYS A 51 14.11 8.02 -3.05
C LYS A 51 14.73 6.82 -3.75
N TRP A 52 15.46 7.08 -4.82
CA TRP A 52 16.28 6.07 -5.47
C TRP A 52 17.58 5.85 -4.69
N ASP A 53 17.98 4.59 -4.57
CA ASP A 53 19.28 4.17 -4.05
C ASP A 53 19.83 3.14 -5.05
N GLY A 54 20.67 3.58 -5.96
CA GLY A 54 21.12 2.76 -7.05
C GLY A 54 19.96 2.37 -7.97
N ASN A 55 19.65 1.07 -8.05
CA ASN A 55 18.56 0.54 -8.86
C ASN A 55 17.32 0.17 -8.04
N GLN A 56 17.28 0.55 -6.77
CA GLN A 56 16.15 0.30 -5.88
C GLN A 56 15.46 1.61 -5.53
N PHE A 57 14.13 1.58 -5.43
CA PHE A 57 13.37 2.66 -4.86
C PHE A 57 13.10 2.36 -3.39
N ILE A 58 13.58 3.23 -2.50
CA ILE A 58 13.45 3.08 -1.05
C ILE A 58 12.31 3.97 -0.59
N LEU A 59 11.29 3.36 0.02
CA LEU A 59 10.16 4.10 0.58
C LEU A 59 10.16 3.93 2.09
N ASP A 60 10.47 5.00 2.80
CA ASP A 60 10.40 5.04 4.26
C ASP A 60 9.02 5.51 4.68
N GLU A 61 8.39 4.77 5.59
CA GLU A 61 7.05 5.07 6.10
C GLU A 61 7.10 5.19 7.63
N LYS A 62 6.51 6.26 8.16
CA LYS A 62 6.34 6.42 9.59
C LYS A 62 4.86 6.68 9.88
N PHE A 63 4.24 5.75 10.61
CA PHE A 63 2.83 5.79 10.97
C PHE A 63 2.66 6.26 12.41
N ASN A 64 1.77 7.21 12.62
CA ASN A 64 1.34 7.65 13.94
C ASN A 64 -0.12 7.25 14.12
N TRP A 65 -0.35 6.18 14.86
CA TRP A 65 -1.69 5.63 15.10
C TRP A 65 -2.42 6.43 16.17
N SER A 66 -3.74 6.48 16.07
CA SER A 66 -4.59 7.25 17.01
C SER A 66 -4.53 6.73 18.45
N ASP A 67 -4.11 5.48 18.65
CA ASP A 67 -3.91 4.90 19.98
C ASP A 67 -2.51 5.18 20.57
N GLY A 68 -1.69 5.98 19.89
CA GLY A 68 -0.37 6.38 20.34
C GLY A 68 0.77 5.49 19.83
N GLU A 69 0.46 4.39 19.17
CA GLU A 69 1.50 3.53 18.58
C GLU A 69 2.22 4.26 17.45
N VAL A 70 3.54 4.15 17.41
CA VAL A 70 4.37 4.62 16.31
C VAL A 70 4.96 3.40 15.61
N GLN A 71 4.77 3.31 14.31
CA GLN A 71 5.23 2.18 13.51
C GLN A 71 6.03 2.71 12.32
N THR A 72 7.15 2.05 12.00
CA THR A 72 7.94 2.39 10.82
C THR A 72 8.06 1.18 9.92
N ARG A 73 8.18 1.44 8.61
CA ARG A 73 8.46 0.42 7.62
C ARG A 73 9.31 1.01 6.53
N GLN A 74 10.26 0.25 6.05
CA GLN A 74 11.03 0.61 4.86
C GLN A 74 10.79 -0.43 3.77
N TRP A 75 10.23 0.00 2.67
CA TRP A 75 10.11 -0.81 1.47
C TRP A 75 11.34 -0.63 0.60
N LYS A 76 11.84 -1.73 0.05
CA LYS A 76 12.83 -1.74 -1.03
C LYS A 76 12.13 -2.27 -2.26
N ILE A 77 11.99 -1.44 -3.27
CA ILE A 77 11.18 -1.73 -4.45
C ILE A 77 12.08 -1.78 -5.69
N ILE A 78 11.97 -2.85 -6.46
CA ILE A 78 12.68 -3.05 -7.71
C ILE A 78 11.66 -3.01 -8.85
N LYS A 79 11.90 -2.15 -9.84
CA LYS A 79 11.11 -2.11 -11.06
C LYS A 79 11.68 -3.14 -12.02
N LYS A 80 10.91 -4.17 -12.33
CA LYS A 80 11.33 -5.25 -13.23
C LYS A 80 11.13 -4.86 -14.69
N ASP A 81 10.01 -4.22 -14.99
CA ASP A 81 9.67 -3.65 -16.28
C ASP A 81 8.58 -2.59 -16.10
N GLU A 82 7.99 -2.11 -17.18
CA GLU A 82 6.97 -1.06 -17.13
C GLU A 82 5.78 -1.41 -16.23
N HIS A 83 5.42 -2.69 -16.16
CA HIS A 83 4.20 -3.14 -15.48
C HIS A 83 4.47 -3.96 -14.24
N ASN A 84 5.69 -4.41 -13.99
CA ASN A 84 5.99 -5.37 -12.93
C ASN A 84 7.03 -4.84 -11.96
N TYR A 85 6.73 -4.96 -10.67
CA TYR A 85 7.57 -4.54 -9.57
C TYR A 85 7.68 -5.66 -8.54
N GLU A 86 8.76 -5.65 -7.77
CA GLU A 86 8.93 -6.51 -6.61
C GLU A 86 9.33 -5.65 -5.42
N GLY A 87 8.83 -6.01 -4.24
CA GLY A 87 9.13 -5.27 -3.02
C GLY A 87 9.44 -6.17 -1.85
N THR A 88 10.30 -5.68 -0.96
CA THR A 88 10.61 -6.35 0.32
C THR A 88 10.56 -5.34 1.45
N ALA A 89 10.22 -5.83 2.64
CA ALA A 89 10.26 -5.07 3.89
C ALA A 89 10.45 -6.05 5.05
N ALA A 90 10.88 -5.55 6.20
CA ALA A 90 11.23 -6.39 7.34
C ALA A 90 10.09 -7.29 7.82
N ASP A 91 8.84 -6.80 7.77
CA ASP A 91 7.66 -7.52 8.23
C ASP A 91 6.88 -8.19 7.09
N VAL A 92 7.41 -8.17 5.87
CA VAL A 92 6.82 -8.85 4.71
C VAL A 92 7.43 -10.23 4.56
N VAL A 93 6.56 -11.24 4.42
CA VAL A 93 6.98 -12.62 4.20
C VAL A 93 7.30 -12.81 2.72
N GLY A 94 8.56 -13.12 2.41
CA GLY A 94 9.01 -13.26 1.02
C GLY A 94 8.99 -11.94 0.27
N THR A 95 8.56 -11.99 -0.98
CA THR A 95 8.58 -10.85 -1.89
C THR A 95 7.16 -10.42 -2.24
N ALA A 96 6.90 -9.11 -2.12
CA ALA A 96 5.66 -8.51 -2.61
C ALA A 96 5.72 -8.38 -4.13
N LYS A 97 4.57 -8.55 -4.78
CA LYS A 97 4.45 -8.42 -6.24
C LYS A 97 3.61 -7.21 -6.59
N GLY A 98 4.16 -6.34 -7.42
CA GLY A 98 3.50 -5.11 -7.85
C GLY A 98 3.17 -5.13 -9.33
N PHE A 99 2.02 -4.53 -9.67
CA PHE A 99 1.51 -4.43 -11.03
C PHE A 99 1.04 -3.00 -11.30
N SER A 100 1.48 -2.41 -12.41
CA SER A 100 1.21 -1.01 -12.73
C SER A 100 0.61 -0.89 -14.13
N TYR A 101 -0.61 -0.34 -14.20
CA TYR A 101 -1.31 -0.09 -15.46
C TYR A 101 -2.13 1.20 -15.35
N GLY A 102 -1.91 2.15 -16.27
CA GLY A 102 -2.66 3.40 -16.29
C GLY A 102 -2.66 4.12 -14.95
N SER A 103 -3.85 4.38 -14.39
CA SER A 103 -4.02 5.12 -13.13
C SER A 103 -3.88 4.27 -11.87
N ALA A 104 -3.66 2.95 -12.00
CA ALA A 104 -3.67 2.02 -10.88
C ALA A 104 -2.35 1.30 -10.67
N PHE A 105 -2.05 1.02 -9.41
CA PHE A 105 -0.96 0.17 -8.97
C PHE A 105 -1.51 -0.80 -7.93
N LYS A 106 -1.13 -2.07 -8.04
CA LYS A 106 -1.55 -3.11 -7.10
C LYS A 106 -0.32 -3.79 -6.52
N LEU A 107 -0.31 -3.97 -5.20
CA LEU A 107 0.76 -4.70 -4.50
C LEU A 107 0.13 -5.84 -3.71
N GLU A 108 0.59 -7.06 -3.97
CA GLU A 108 0.14 -8.25 -3.28
C GLU A 108 1.24 -8.77 -2.36
N TYR A 109 0.94 -8.92 -1.07
CA TYR A 109 1.93 -9.36 -0.10
C TYR A 109 1.31 -9.98 1.14
N VAL A 110 2.14 -10.68 1.90
CA VAL A 110 1.80 -11.24 3.21
C VAL A 110 2.61 -10.50 4.26
N LEU A 111 1.94 -9.98 5.27
CA LEU A 111 2.55 -9.21 6.35
C LEU A 111 2.44 -9.99 7.66
N LEU A 112 3.50 -9.94 8.47
CA LEU A 112 3.45 -10.41 9.85
C LEU A 112 2.88 -9.30 10.72
N VAL A 113 1.68 -9.53 11.28
CA VAL A 113 0.98 -8.51 12.07
C VAL A 113 0.94 -8.97 13.52
N PRO A 114 1.43 -8.16 14.48
CA PRO A 114 1.36 -8.51 15.90
C PRO A 114 -0.09 -8.38 16.40
N VAL A 115 -0.60 -9.48 16.94
CA VAL A 115 -1.94 -9.52 17.55
C VAL A 115 -1.82 -10.29 18.87
N LYS A 116 -2.06 -9.59 19.99
CA LYS A 116 -2.05 -10.19 21.35
C LYS A 116 -0.78 -11.01 21.63
N GLY A 117 0.38 -10.44 21.31
CA GLY A 117 1.67 -11.07 21.55
C GLY A 117 2.09 -12.15 20.55
N LYS A 118 1.28 -12.40 19.52
CA LYS A 118 1.60 -13.35 18.46
C LYS A 118 1.73 -12.61 17.13
N GLU A 119 2.59 -13.13 16.26
CA GLU A 119 2.68 -12.66 14.87
C GLU A 119 1.77 -13.50 14.00
N ILE A 120 0.84 -12.84 13.31
CA ILE A 120 -0.15 -13.47 12.46
C ILE A 120 0.12 -13.06 11.02
N LYS A 121 0.10 -14.02 10.10
CA LYS A 121 0.26 -13.75 8.67
C LYS A 121 -1.07 -13.27 8.10
N ILE A 122 -1.08 -12.05 7.55
CA ILE A 122 -2.25 -11.47 6.90
C ILE A 122 -1.89 -11.18 5.45
N THR A 123 -2.75 -11.59 4.54
CA THR A 123 -2.59 -11.33 3.10
C THR A 123 -3.18 -9.96 2.78
N PHE A 124 -2.40 -9.15 2.08
CA PHE A 124 -2.79 -7.80 1.65
C PHE A 124 -2.96 -7.78 0.14
N ASP A 125 -4.10 -7.26 -0.29
CA ASP A 125 -4.41 -6.92 -1.67
C ASP A 125 -4.54 -5.39 -1.68
N ASP A 126 -3.45 -4.72 -2.07
CA ASP A 126 -3.23 -3.30 -1.79
C ASP A 126 -3.22 -2.51 -3.09
N TRP A 127 -4.25 -1.67 -3.28
CA TRP A 127 -4.43 -0.87 -4.48
C TRP A 127 -4.15 0.60 -4.24
N ILE A 128 -3.55 1.26 -5.24
CA ILE A 128 -3.37 2.71 -5.25
C ILE A 128 -3.94 3.23 -6.56
N PHE A 129 -4.81 4.25 -6.46
CA PHE A 129 -5.46 4.89 -7.60
C PHE A 129 -5.11 6.37 -7.62
N LYS A 130 -4.37 6.82 -8.64
CA LYS A 130 -4.01 8.23 -8.77
C LYS A 130 -5.25 9.04 -9.17
N GLN A 131 -5.51 10.11 -8.44
CA GLN A 131 -6.66 10.99 -8.66
C GLN A 131 -6.26 12.28 -9.35
N SER A 132 -5.09 12.81 -9.00
CA SER A 132 -4.54 14.05 -9.54
C SER A 132 -3.02 13.99 -9.41
N ASP A 133 -2.32 15.05 -9.80
CA ASP A 133 -0.87 15.11 -9.63
C ASP A 133 -0.43 15.01 -8.17
N THR A 134 -1.32 15.37 -7.23
CA THR A 134 -0.98 15.46 -5.81
C THR A 134 -1.77 14.51 -4.91
N VAL A 135 -2.79 13.83 -5.43
CA VAL A 135 -3.67 12.98 -4.60
C VAL A 135 -3.79 11.59 -5.19
N ALA A 136 -3.65 10.57 -4.32
CA ALA A 136 -3.96 9.18 -4.66
C ALA A 136 -4.75 8.55 -3.52
N ILE A 137 -5.61 7.61 -3.86
CA ILE A 137 -6.40 6.82 -2.90
C ILE A 137 -5.83 5.43 -2.85
N ASN A 138 -5.56 4.96 -1.64
CA ASN A 138 -5.05 3.62 -1.39
C ASN A 138 -6.11 2.81 -0.64
N ARG A 139 -6.40 1.63 -1.15
CA ARG A 139 -7.32 0.69 -0.51
C ARG A 139 -6.66 -0.67 -0.41
N ALA A 140 -6.61 -1.22 0.80
CA ALA A 140 -6.02 -2.52 1.04
C ALA A 140 -7.05 -3.45 1.68
N LYS A 141 -7.31 -4.56 1.02
CA LYS A 141 -8.13 -5.64 1.58
C LYS A 141 -7.20 -6.60 2.31
N MET A 142 -7.52 -6.91 3.55
CA MET A 142 -6.75 -7.80 4.40
C MET A 142 -7.52 -9.10 4.59
N THR A 143 -6.90 -10.23 4.25
CA THR A 143 -7.53 -11.55 4.37
C THR A 143 -6.67 -12.50 5.19
N LYS A 144 -7.35 -13.45 5.84
CA LYS A 144 -6.70 -14.57 6.50
C LYS A 144 -7.50 -15.83 6.14
N PHE A 145 -6.79 -16.84 5.62
CA PHE A 145 -7.45 -18.08 5.12
C PHE A 145 -8.56 -17.77 4.11
N GLY A 146 -8.33 -16.78 3.22
CA GLY A 146 -9.29 -16.41 2.19
C GLY A 146 -10.48 -15.59 2.67
N ILE A 147 -10.59 -15.30 3.98
CA ILE A 147 -11.69 -14.54 4.55
C ILE A 147 -11.24 -13.12 4.83
N LYS A 148 -12.02 -12.13 4.39
CA LYS A 148 -11.74 -10.72 4.66
C LYS A 148 -11.84 -10.46 6.16
N VAL A 149 -10.77 -9.95 6.77
CA VAL A 149 -10.71 -9.63 8.20
C VAL A 149 -10.68 -8.12 8.46
N ALA A 150 -10.19 -7.32 7.50
CA ALA A 150 -10.11 -5.88 7.66
C ALA A 150 -9.96 -5.21 6.29
N GLU A 151 -10.14 -3.90 6.28
CA GLU A 151 -9.93 -3.07 5.10
C GLU A 151 -9.33 -1.74 5.53
N LEU A 152 -8.33 -1.29 4.78
CA LEU A 152 -7.63 -0.03 5.02
C LEU A 152 -7.93 0.92 3.86
N THR A 153 -8.32 2.16 4.20
CA THR A 153 -8.50 3.23 3.22
C THR A 153 -7.59 4.38 3.60
N VAL A 154 -6.77 4.81 2.66
CA VAL A 154 -5.76 5.84 2.88
C VAL A 154 -5.82 6.85 1.76
N VAL A 155 -5.66 8.13 2.09
CA VAL A 155 -5.40 9.16 1.10
C VAL A 155 -3.94 9.57 1.18
N PHE A 156 -3.27 9.60 0.02
CA PHE A 156 -1.92 10.13 -0.12
C PHE A 156 -2.01 11.54 -0.68
N ILE A 157 -1.30 12.46 -0.05
CA ILE A 157 -1.27 13.86 -0.47
C ILE A 157 0.18 14.27 -0.63
N LYS A 158 0.52 14.66 -1.86
CA LYS A 158 1.86 15.11 -2.22
C LYS A 158 1.88 16.64 -2.23
N ASN A 159 2.90 17.22 -1.65
CA ASN A 159 3.07 18.67 -1.63
C ASN A 159 3.70 19.18 -2.93
#